data_d487db006cb00b920fde30c833c52c7a
#
_entry.id   d487db006cb00b920fde30c833c52c7a
#
_cell.length_a   1.000
_cell.length_b   1.000
_cell.length_c   1.000
_cell.angle_alpha   90.00
_cell.angle_beta   90.00
_cell.angle_gamma   90.00
#
_symmetry.space_group_name_H-M   'P 1'
#
loop_
_entity.id
_entity.type
_entity.pdbx_description
1 polymer ?
#
loop_
_entity_poly.entity_id
_entity_poly.type
_entity_poly.pdbx_seq_one_letter_code
_entity_poly.pdbx_strand_id
1 'polypeptide(L)'
;MCIRDRGNITGKIQGTETDSMILLSAHYDSYFDGFQDDNAAVAMMLGIARALVKGGYKPAHTLVFCAMAAEEWGIIDSKYDWSTGAYNQVFRVHPDWQGKVIADLNFELPAHAHNRQDAIRCTYEYADFIRQFTDSLTVPKEAYPDGITVLSPIETWSDDFSMAIAGIPSTVNDFSAGPFMQNYYHSQYDNQDVYQEAVYQFHHECYLKLIMAIDRLVLPPMNFSNTMNAVAESIHENALSFADPEQNVLLRNLQTIIDSAENIYDKICQINAEYATLSDSDARIAFRHKWEYAGLELLKTFRKAQDYLVRLNWQDEVIFPQEAASKNIRQLEKASRALSEGNITDALKALYRVDNNMYAFLFDEEVYYHFTEYILHQPKDRLMWGAGRIMHHENLYGIVQKLKQRMEEKTPELDSEIRRLEAALRRQKAYYKDDIRYLNTSVNKLSAMLDNIYNNLLSF
;
A
#
# COMPACT_ATOMS: atom_id res chain seq x y z
N MET A 1 6.99 16.47 23.31
CA MET A 1 7.89 15.34 23.67
C MET A 1 8.95 15.23 22.60
N CYS A 2 10.22 15.22 22.94
CA CYS A 2 11.27 15.27 21.91
C CYS A 2 11.55 13.85 21.39
N ILE A 3 11.16 13.55 20.16
CA ILE A 3 11.30 12.24 19.50
C ILE A 3 12.78 11.88 19.18
N ARG A 4 13.73 12.73 19.56
CA ARG A 4 15.16 12.56 19.22
C ARG A 4 15.84 11.30 19.81
N ASP A 5 15.22 10.65 20.79
CA ASP A 5 15.85 9.59 21.57
C ASP A 5 15.21 8.21 21.38
N ARG A 6 14.30 8.04 20.43
CA ARG A 6 13.66 6.76 20.13
C ARG A 6 14.14 6.24 18.79
N GLY A 7 14.53 4.98 18.75
CA GLY A 7 14.95 4.28 17.54
C GLY A 7 14.23 2.95 17.43
N ASN A 8 14.14 2.42 16.23
CA ASN A 8 13.61 1.08 16.01
C ASN A 8 14.47 0.04 16.74
N ILE A 9 13.82 -0.99 17.27
CA ILE A 9 14.47 -2.08 18.01
C ILE A 9 14.39 -3.33 17.16
N THR A 10 15.54 -3.92 16.82
CA THR A 10 15.60 -5.13 16.01
C THR A 10 16.19 -6.30 16.77
N GLY A 11 15.58 -7.47 16.60
CA GLY A 11 16.10 -8.76 17.02
C GLY A 11 16.05 -9.75 15.87
N LYS A 12 16.85 -10.83 15.90
CA LYS A 12 16.83 -11.82 14.82
C LYS A 12 16.99 -13.25 15.29
N ILE A 13 16.37 -14.17 14.57
CA ILE A 13 16.66 -15.60 14.59
C ILE A 13 17.36 -15.91 13.26
N GLN A 14 18.65 -16.33 13.35
CA GLN A 14 19.46 -16.54 12.16
C GLN A 14 18.94 -17.68 11.30
N GLY A 15 18.80 -17.46 10.00
CA GLY A 15 18.50 -18.46 9.00
C GLY A 15 19.64 -19.44 8.78
N THR A 16 19.31 -20.63 8.32
CA THR A 16 20.27 -21.72 8.15
C THR A 16 20.56 -22.09 6.70
N GLU A 17 19.74 -21.61 5.74
CA GLU A 17 19.83 -22.05 4.35
C GLU A 17 20.04 -20.90 3.34
N THR A 18 19.82 -19.65 3.71
CA THR A 18 19.90 -18.49 2.81
C THR A 18 20.17 -17.20 3.59
N ASP A 19 20.72 -16.20 2.91
CA ASP A 19 20.92 -14.85 3.43
C ASP A 19 19.68 -13.95 3.32
N SER A 20 18.63 -14.42 2.66
CA SER A 20 17.37 -13.68 2.57
C SER A 20 16.64 -13.68 3.93
N MET A 21 15.72 -12.72 4.08
CA MET A 21 15.09 -12.41 5.35
C MET A 21 13.57 -12.37 5.23
N ILE A 22 12.90 -12.65 6.35
CA ILE A 22 11.48 -12.36 6.58
C ILE A 22 11.42 -11.34 7.70
N LEU A 23 10.76 -10.22 7.47
CA LEU A 23 10.55 -9.18 8.46
C LEU A 23 9.20 -9.37 9.16
N LEU A 24 9.22 -9.20 10.47
CA LEU A 24 8.03 -9.10 11.31
C LEU A 24 8.09 -7.73 11.97
N SER A 25 7.10 -6.91 11.75
CA SER A 25 7.05 -5.55 12.25
C SER A 25 5.78 -5.27 13.06
N ALA A 26 5.89 -4.35 14.02
CA ALA A 26 4.83 -3.77 14.81
C ALA A 26 5.37 -2.47 15.40
N HIS A 27 4.53 -1.47 15.64
CA HIS A 27 5.04 -0.26 16.29
C HIS A 27 4.89 -0.31 17.81
N TYR A 28 5.76 0.40 18.54
CA TYR A 28 5.78 0.36 20.00
C TYR A 28 5.48 1.71 20.66
N ASP A 29 5.29 2.74 19.88
CA ASP A 29 4.71 4.00 20.35
C ASP A 29 3.18 3.91 20.28
N SER A 30 2.49 4.69 21.09
CA SER A 30 1.04 4.62 21.22
C SER A 30 0.46 5.91 21.77
N TYR A 31 -0.83 6.10 21.53
CA TYR A 31 -1.63 7.07 22.27
C TYR A 31 -2.14 6.45 23.57
N PHE A 32 -2.05 7.18 24.68
CA PHE A 32 -2.50 6.74 26.03
C PHE A 32 -1.88 5.39 26.44
N ASP A 33 -2.71 4.42 26.85
CA ASP A 33 -2.28 3.06 27.17
C ASP A 33 -1.96 2.24 25.92
N GLY A 34 -2.67 2.51 24.80
CA GLY A 34 -2.46 1.87 23.51
C GLY A 34 -2.39 0.34 23.59
N PHE A 35 -3.37 -0.27 24.25
CA PHE A 35 -3.36 -1.71 24.46
C PHE A 35 -3.47 -2.47 23.14
N GLN A 36 -4.47 -2.11 22.35
CA GLN A 36 -4.69 -2.69 21.03
C GLN A 36 -3.75 -2.06 20.00
N ASP A 37 -3.55 -0.74 20.08
CA ASP A 37 -2.80 0.09 19.17
C ASP A 37 -1.51 0.66 19.82
N ASP A 38 -0.34 -0.03 19.79
CA ASP A 38 -0.12 -1.31 19.11
C ASP A 38 0.65 -2.26 20.03
N ASN A 39 0.51 -2.07 21.37
CA ASN A 39 1.22 -2.90 22.35
C ASN A 39 0.87 -4.40 22.23
N ALA A 40 -0.38 -4.73 21.85
CA ALA A 40 -0.79 -6.11 21.64
C ALA A 40 -0.05 -6.76 20.47
N ALA A 41 0.21 -6.01 19.40
CA ALA A 41 0.98 -6.52 18.25
C ALA A 41 2.46 -6.73 18.62
N VAL A 42 3.08 -5.82 19.35
CA VAL A 42 4.43 -6.03 19.87
C VAL A 42 4.50 -7.26 20.77
N ALA A 43 3.52 -7.43 21.66
CA ALA A 43 3.43 -8.61 22.53
C ALA A 43 3.24 -9.90 21.72
N MET A 44 2.41 -9.88 20.66
CA MET A 44 2.23 -11.00 19.73
C MET A 44 3.53 -11.34 19.01
N MET A 45 4.22 -10.36 18.46
CA MET A 45 5.52 -10.52 17.80
C MET A 45 6.54 -11.19 18.72
N LEU A 46 6.66 -10.74 19.98
CA LEU A 46 7.54 -11.32 20.99
C LEU A 46 7.09 -12.72 21.41
N GLY A 47 5.78 -12.97 21.48
CA GLY A 47 5.19 -14.28 21.74
C GLY A 47 5.56 -15.30 20.67
N ILE A 48 5.45 -14.91 19.40
CA ILE A 48 5.87 -15.73 18.25
C ILE A 48 7.38 -16.01 18.29
N ALA A 49 8.21 -15.00 18.51
CA ALA A 49 9.66 -15.18 18.65
C ALA A 49 10.00 -16.18 19.75
N ARG A 50 9.36 -16.04 20.91
CA ARG A 50 9.54 -16.97 22.04
C ARG A 50 9.10 -18.41 21.72
N ALA A 51 7.97 -18.55 21.01
CA ALA A 51 7.45 -19.87 20.60
C ALA A 51 8.43 -20.57 19.65
N LEU A 52 8.94 -19.88 18.65
CA LEU A 52 9.92 -20.39 17.69
C LEU A 52 11.22 -20.82 18.39
N VAL A 53 11.78 -19.97 19.25
CA VAL A 53 13.01 -20.27 19.99
C VAL A 53 12.82 -21.46 20.94
N LYS A 54 11.72 -21.50 21.74
CA LYS A 54 11.44 -22.58 22.65
C LYS A 54 11.11 -23.90 21.94
N GLY A 55 10.46 -23.82 20.78
CA GLY A 55 10.19 -24.97 19.92
C GLY A 55 11.43 -25.50 19.20
N GLY A 56 12.58 -24.82 19.32
CA GLY A 56 13.80 -25.20 18.62
C GLY A 56 13.71 -25.07 17.09
N TYR A 57 12.82 -24.20 16.61
CA TYR A 57 12.63 -23.97 15.17
C TYR A 57 13.92 -23.43 14.54
N LYS A 58 14.32 -24.00 13.42
CA LYS A 58 15.49 -23.61 12.64
C LYS A 58 14.98 -23.01 11.31
N PRO A 59 14.83 -21.70 11.21
CA PRO A 59 14.33 -21.11 10.00
C PRO A 59 15.34 -21.23 8.85
N ALA A 60 14.85 -21.35 7.64
CA ALA A 60 15.66 -21.30 6.43
C ALA A 60 16.12 -19.86 6.14
N HIS A 61 15.20 -18.90 6.24
CA HIS A 61 15.45 -17.46 6.12
C HIS A 61 15.76 -16.85 7.51
N THR A 62 16.54 -15.78 7.54
CA THR A 62 16.70 -15.02 8.79
C THR A 62 15.39 -14.32 9.12
N LEU A 63 14.82 -14.62 10.30
CA LEU A 63 13.65 -13.90 10.80
C LEU A 63 14.10 -12.65 11.54
N VAL A 64 13.66 -11.49 11.09
CA VAL A 64 13.97 -10.19 11.71
C VAL A 64 12.71 -9.67 12.37
N PHE A 65 12.78 -9.45 13.68
CA PHE A 65 11.71 -8.84 14.48
C PHE A 65 12.05 -7.37 14.66
N CYS A 66 11.17 -6.48 14.26
CA CYS A 66 11.41 -5.05 14.29
C CYS A 66 10.27 -4.31 14.99
N ALA A 67 10.51 -3.84 16.19
CA ALA A 67 9.61 -2.91 16.85
C ALA A 67 9.90 -1.50 16.32
N MET A 68 8.94 -0.94 15.58
CA MET A 68 9.04 0.37 14.94
C MET A 68 8.75 1.48 15.93
N ALA A 69 9.48 2.57 15.83
CA ALA A 69 9.23 3.79 16.57
C ALA A 69 8.57 4.82 15.65
N ALA A 70 7.78 5.72 16.24
CA ALA A 70 7.21 6.86 15.52
C ALA A 70 6.31 6.43 14.32
N GLU A 71 5.47 5.46 14.56
CA GLU A 71 4.33 5.18 13.69
C GLU A 71 3.28 6.26 13.90
N GLU A 72 2.92 6.56 15.12
CA GLU A 72 1.92 7.53 15.55
C GLU A 72 2.36 9.00 15.39
N TRP A 73 3.61 9.24 15.05
CA TRP A 73 4.23 10.56 15.05
C TRP A 73 5.04 10.82 13.80
N GLY A 74 4.85 11.99 13.25
CA GLY A 74 5.48 12.40 12.01
C GLY A 74 6.50 13.53 12.14
N ILE A 75 6.84 14.07 10.98
CA ILE A 75 7.74 15.21 10.83
C ILE A 75 6.92 16.49 10.76
N ILE A 76 7.24 17.46 11.61
CA ILE A 76 6.61 18.81 11.60
C ILE A 76 6.66 19.39 10.19
N ASP A 77 5.58 20.05 9.76
CA ASP A 77 5.41 20.66 8.43
C ASP A 77 5.52 19.65 7.27
N SER A 78 5.24 18.37 7.55
CA SER A 78 5.08 17.34 6.53
C SER A 78 3.60 17.05 6.29
N LYS A 79 3.26 16.60 5.09
CA LYS A 79 1.92 16.04 4.82
C LYS A 79 1.70 14.73 5.59
N TYR A 80 2.77 13.97 5.76
CA TYR A 80 2.75 12.67 6.42
C TYR A 80 3.29 12.81 7.82
N ASP A 81 2.43 12.62 8.80
CA ASP A 81 2.73 12.75 10.22
C ASP A 81 2.60 11.42 10.97
N TRP A 82 2.78 10.31 10.27
CA TRP A 82 2.79 8.96 10.82
C TRP A 82 3.82 8.05 10.12
N SER A 83 4.06 6.84 10.62
CA SER A 83 4.96 5.77 10.11
C SER A 83 6.37 6.22 9.70
N THR A 84 6.92 7.25 10.36
CA THR A 84 8.24 7.79 10.02
C THR A 84 9.38 6.85 10.39
N GLY A 85 9.18 5.99 11.39
CA GLY A 85 10.13 4.97 11.81
C GLY A 85 10.39 3.93 10.74
N ALA A 86 9.33 3.39 10.16
CA ALA A 86 9.42 2.43 9.06
C ALA A 86 10.06 3.02 7.80
N TYR A 87 9.65 4.22 7.42
CA TYR A 87 10.28 4.91 6.29
C TYR A 87 11.79 5.08 6.49
N ASN A 88 12.21 5.57 7.66
CA ASN A 88 13.62 5.73 7.97
C ASN A 88 14.36 4.39 8.02
N GLN A 89 13.71 3.32 8.52
CA GLN A 89 14.30 1.99 8.61
C GLN A 89 14.78 1.50 7.24
N VAL A 90 13.92 1.53 6.22
CA VAL A 90 14.23 0.92 4.91
C VAL A 90 14.85 1.88 3.90
N PHE A 91 14.70 3.19 4.08
CA PHE A 91 15.30 4.15 3.14
C PHE A 91 16.60 4.79 3.63
N ARG A 92 16.91 4.74 4.95
CA ARG A 92 18.07 5.40 5.53
C ARG A 92 18.97 4.49 6.36
N VAL A 93 18.39 3.67 7.25
CA VAL A 93 19.15 2.83 8.19
C VAL A 93 19.57 1.53 7.53
N HIS A 94 18.62 0.82 6.92
CA HIS A 94 18.82 -0.47 6.28
C HIS A 94 18.36 -0.49 4.82
N PRO A 95 18.91 0.35 3.93
CA PRO A 95 18.61 0.29 2.51
C PRO A 95 19.06 -1.04 1.87
N ASP A 96 19.93 -1.79 2.54
CA ASP A 96 20.38 -3.13 2.16
C ASP A 96 19.33 -4.23 2.38
N TRP A 97 18.25 -3.96 3.09
CA TRP A 97 17.09 -4.87 3.19
C TRP A 97 16.33 -5.00 1.86
N GLN A 98 16.38 -3.98 1.05
CA GLN A 98 15.82 -4.00 -0.31
C GLN A 98 16.55 -5.07 -1.15
N GLY A 99 15.79 -6.03 -1.67
CA GLY A 99 16.34 -7.18 -2.41
C GLY A 99 16.79 -8.36 -1.54
N LYS A 100 16.66 -8.27 -0.21
CA LYS A 100 16.92 -9.38 0.72
C LYS A 100 15.71 -9.83 1.49
N VAL A 101 14.84 -8.89 1.87
CA VAL A 101 13.60 -9.21 2.58
C VAL A 101 12.57 -9.67 1.56
N ILE A 102 12.13 -10.92 1.71
CA ILE A 102 11.17 -11.53 0.78
C ILE A 102 9.71 -11.28 1.19
N ALA A 103 9.48 -10.97 2.45
CA ALA A 103 8.16 -10.58 2.97
C ALA A 103 8.32 -9.74 4.24
N ASP A 104 7.42 -8.79 4.41
CA ASP A 104 7.15 -8.12 5.68
C ASP A 104 5.74 -8.50 6.15
N LEU A 105 5.64 -8.92 7.41
CA LEU A 105 4.39 -9.15 8.10
C LEU A 105 4.27 -8.07 9.16
N ASN A 106 3.54 -7.02 8.83
CA ASN A 106 3.20 -5.96 9.76
C ASN A 106 1.99 -6.39 10.60
N PHE A 107 2.11 -6.25 11.90
CA PHE A 107 1.05 -6.59 12.84
C PHE A 107 0.44 -5.30 13.36
N GLU A 108 -0.89 -5.22 13.27
CA GLU A 108 -1.67 -4.06 13.71
C GLU A 108 -2.90 -4.53 14.49
N LEU A 109 -3.13 -3.96 15.64
CA LEU A 109 -4.37 -4.10 16.39
C LEU A 109 -4.93 -5.54 16.49
N PRO A 110 -4.16 -6.56 16.93
CA PRO A 110 -4.54 -7.96 16.76
C PRO A 110 -5.43 -8.53 17.86
N ALA A 111 -5.74 -7.77 18.94
CA ALA A 111 -6.37 -8.32 20.13
C ALA A 111 -7.88 -8.06 20.23
N HIS A 112 -8.48 -7.38 19.24
CA HIS A 112 -9.91 -7.08 19.16
C HIS A 112 -10.41 -7.18 17.72
N ALA A 113 -11.52 -7.84 17.49
CA ALA A 113 -12.08 -7.99 16.16
C ALA A 113 -12.63 -6.66 15.61
N HIS A 114 -12.18 -6.25 14.43
CA HIS A 114 -12.66 -5.04 13.77
C HIS A 114 -14.00 -5.26 13.08
N ASN A 115 -14.22 -6.46 12.53
CA ASN A 115 -15.43 -6.86 11.83
C ASN A 115 -15.83 -8.30 12.16
N ARG A 116 -16.94 -8.77 11.59
CA ARG A 116 -17.37 -10.16 11.67
C ARG A 116 -16.50 -11.09 10.81
N GLN A 117 -15.84 -10.55 9.80
CA GLN A 117 -14.89 -11.24 8.94
C GLN A 117 -13.52 -10.59 9.15
N ASP A 118 -12.51 -11.42 9.35
CA ASP A 118 -11.12 -10.96 9.37
C ASP A 118 -10.59 -10.70 7.95
N ALA A 119 -9.50 -9.94 7.83
CA ALA A 119 -8.84 -9.77 6.56
C ALA A 119 -7.32 -9.62 6.71
N ILE A 120 -6.59 -10.21 5.76
CA ILE A 120 -5.18 -9.89 5.53
C ILE A 120 -5.10 -9.01 4.29
N ARG A 121 -4.60 -7.79 4.46
CA ARG A 121 -4.29 -6.90 3.37
C ARG A 121 -2.85 -7.14 2.92
N CYS A 122 -2.62 -7.21 1.61
CA CYS A 122 -1.28 -7.48 1.08
C CYS A 122 -1.03 -6.76 -0.26
N THR A 123 0.23 -6.70 -0.68
CA THR A 123 0.57 -6.28 -2.03
C THR A 123 -0.10 -7.19 -3.06
N TYR A 124 -0.49 -6.66 -4.21
CA TYR A 124 -1.20 -7.42 -5.26
C TYR A 124 -0.50 -8.73 -5.62
N GLU A 125 0.82 -8.69 -5.69
CA GLU A 125 1.63 -9.83 -6.13
C GLU A 125 1.58 -11.02 -5.17
N TYR A 126 1.28 -10.78 -3.88
CA TYR A 126 1.18 -11.82 -2.86
C TYR A 126 -0.25 -12.36 -2.67
N ALA A 127 -1.24 -11.73 -3.27
CA ALA A 127 -2.65 -12.02 -3.01
C ALA A 127 -3.04 -13.50 -3.21
N ASP A 128 -2.54 -14.15 -4.25
CA ASP A 128 -2.89 -15.56 -4.53
C ASP A 128 -2.27 -16.51 -3.51
N PHE A 129 -1.02 -16.27 -3.11
CA PHE A 129 -0.37 -17.05 -2.06
C PHE A 129 -1.10 -16.88 -0.72
N ILE A 130 -1.46 -15.65 -0.35
CA ILE A 130 -2.18 -15.39 0.89
C ILE A 130 -3.60 -16.00 0.84
N ARG A 131 -4.31 -15.97 -0.29
CA ARG A 131 -5.60 -16.66 -0.46
C ARG A 131 -5.47 -18.16 -0.25
N GLN A 132 -4.50 -18.81 -0.91
CA GLN A 132 -4.24 -20.24 -0.72
C GLN A 132 -3.90 -20.57 0.74
N PHE A 133 -3.16 -19.71 1.41
CA PHE A 133 -2.86 -19.85 2.82
C PHE A 133 -4.12 -19.73 3.68
N THR A 134 -4.92 -18.67 3.51
CA THR A 134 -6.14 -18.44 4.30
C THR A 134 -7.20 -19.50 4.07
N ASP A 135 -7.32 -20.05 2.85
CA ASP A 135 -8.22 -21.17 2.53
C ASP A 135 -7.85 -22.45 3.30
N SER A 136 -6.60 -22.59 3.72
CA SER A 136 -6.12 -23.71 4.53
C SER A 136 -6.38 -23.58 6.04
N LEU A 137 -6.81 -22.39 6.49
CA LEU A 137 -7.01 -22.09 7.90
C LEU A 137 -8.39 -22.53 8.39
N THR A 138 -8.44 -22.97 9.65
CA THR A 138 -9.69 -23.07 10.41
C THR A 138 -9.86 -21.81 11.21
N VAL A 139 -10.85 -20.99 10.87
CA VAL A 139 -11.17 -19.74 11.56
C VAL A 139 -12.21 -20.02 12.65
N PRO A 140 -11.91 -19.76 13.94
CA PRO A 140 -12.87 -19.94 15.02
C PRO A 140 -14.06 -18.99 14.87
N LYS A 141 -15.29 -19.51 14.97
CA LYS A 141 -16.51 -18.69 14.83
C LYS A 141 -16.69 -17.68 15.95
N GLU A 142 -16.14 -17.95 17.11
CA GLU A 142 -16.10 -17.03 18.26
C GLU A 142 -15.19 -15.82 18.02
N ALA A 143 -14.16 -15.97 17.18
CA ALA A 143 -13.30 -14.87 16.76
C ALA A 143 -13.90 -14.16 15.54
N TYR A 144 -14.11 -14.88 14.46
CA TYR A 144 -14.59 -14.36 13.19
C TYR A 144 -15.66 -15.27 12.56
N PRO A 145 -16.96 -15.02 12.86
CA PRO A 145 -18.05 -15.89 12.39
C PRO A 145 -18.19 -15.99 10.88
N ASP A 146 -17.73 -14.98 10.15
CA ASP A 146 -17.82 -14.90 8.69
C ASP A 146 -16.46 -15.24 8.00
N GLY A 147 -15.49 -15.77 8.77
CA GLY A 147 -14.20 -16.25 8.25
C GLY A 147 -13.18 -15.17 8.03
N ILE A 148 -12.27 -15.40 7.06
CA ILE A 148 -11.18 -14.50 6.70
C ILE A 148 -11.15 -14.25 5.19
N THR A 149 -10.75 -13.06 4.77
CA THR A 149 -10.59 -12.66 3.35
C THR A 149 -9.23 -12.05 3.08
N VAL A 150 -8.91 -11.79 1.81
CA VAL A 150 -7.67 -11.16 1.38
C VAL A 150 -7.98 -9.90 0.62
N LEU A 151 -7.36 -8.80 1.01
CA LEU A 151 -7.53 -7.47 0.42
C LEU A 151 -6.23 -7.00 -0.23
N SER A 152 -6.35 -6.19 -1.26
CA SER A 152 -5.27 -5.47 -1.94
C SER A 152 -5.79 -4.16 -2.52
N PRO A 153 -4.98 -3.14 -2.67
CA PRO A 153 -3.55 -3.05 -2.34
C PRO A 153 -3.27 -2.83 -0.85
N ILE A 154 -1.98 -2.77 -0.49
CA ILE A 154 -1.51 -2.12 0.73
C ILE A 154 -1.90 -0.64 0.67
N GLU A 155 -2.42 -0.12 1.76
CA GLU A 155 -2.76 1.30 1.94
C GLU A 155 -1.69 2.04 2.75
N THR A 156 -1.83 3.35 2.89
CA THR A 156 -0.83 4.19 3.59
C THR A 156 -0.99 4.20 5.10
N TRP A 157 -1.84 3.35 5.66
CA TRP A 157 -2.33 3.48 7.04
C TRP A 157 -1.33 3.07 8.12
N SER A 158 -0.30 2.30 7.77
CA SER A 158 0.70 1.82 8.72
C SER A 158 2.08 1.61 8.08
N ASP A 159 2.98 1.00 8.82
CA ASP A 159 4.40 0.80 8.52
C ASP A 159 4.66 -0.04 7.26
N ASP A 160 3.76 -0.97 6.94
CA ASP A 160 3.82 -1.86 5.78
C ASP A 160 3.89 -1.13 4.44
N PHE A 161 3.29 0.06 4.32
CA PHE A 161 3.38 0.86 3.10
C PHE A 161 4.82 1.31 2.81
N SER A 162 5.57 1.71 3.83
CA SER A 162 6.98 2.07 3.69
C SER A 162 7.81 0.90 3.17
N MET A 163 7.52 -0.32 3.66
CA MET A 163 8.16 -1.55 3.21
C MET A 163 7.81 -1.87 1.76
N ALA A 164 6.52 -1.82 1.41
CA ALA A 164 6.04 -2.09 0.05
C ALA A 164 6.73 -1.19 -0.99
N ILE A 165 6.71 0.13 -0.79
CA ILE A 165 7.34 1.08 -1.74
C ILE A 165 8.86 1.03 -1.74
N ALA A 166 9.49 0.45 -0.73
CA ALA A 166 10.93 0.14 -0.73
C ALA A 166 11.27 -1.12 -1.55
N GLY A 167 10.26 -1.89 -1.98
CA GLY A 167 10.44 -3.12 -2.75
C GLY A 167 10.44 -4.38 -1.88
N ILE A 168 9.83 -4.31 -0.71
CA ILE A 168 9.61 -5.44 0.21
C ILE A 168 8.12 -5.79 0.16
N PRO A 169 7.72 -6.95 -0.37
CA PRO A 169 6.31 -7.37 -0.36
C PRO A 169 5.78 -7.43 1.06
N SER A 170 4.64 -6.79 1.31
CA SER A 170 4.13 -6.59 2.67
C SER A 170 2.72 -7.12 2.84
N THR A 171 2.42 -7.50 4.09
CA THR A 171 1.08 -7.86 4.55
C THR A 171 0.78 -7.15 5.87
N VAL A 172 -0.48 -6.84 6.11
CA VAL A 172 -0.98 -6.33 7.39
C VAL A 172 -2.37 -6.94 7.66
N ASN A 173 -2.74 -7.16 8.90
CA ASN A 173 -4.13 -7.47 9.22
C ASN A 173 -4.99 -6.21 9.04
N ASP A 174 -6.20 -6.36 8.50
CA ASP A 174 -7.08 -5.22 8.25
C ASP A 174 -7.70 -4.68 9.54
N PHE A 175 -7.61 -3.37 9.73
CA PHE A 175 -8.07 -2.67 10.94
C PHE A 175 -8.90 -1.40 10.64
N SER A 176 -9.20 -1.15 9.38
CA SER A 176 -9.76 0.12 8.90
C SER A 176 -11.20 0.41 9.29
N ALA A 177 -11.91 -0.52 9.90
CA ALA A 177 -13.34 -0.41 10.15
C ALA A 177 -13.75 -1.02 11.51
N GLY A 178 -15.03 -0.87 11.83
CA GLY A 178 -15.66 -1.54 12.97
C GLY A 178 -15.74 -0.72 14.26
N PRO A 179 -16.31 -1.33 15.32
CA PRO A 179 -16.58 -0.64 16.57
C PRO A 179 -15.33 -0.15 17.30
N PHE A 180 -14.19 -0.85 17.16
CA PHE A 180 -12.94 -0.44 17.78
C PHE A 180 -12.52 0.94 17.28
N MET A 181 -12.47 1.13 15.96
CA MET A 181 -12.10 2.42 15.35
C MET A 181 -13.02 3.57 15.72
N GLN A 182 -14.29 3.28 16.00
CA GLN A 182 -15.28 4.29 16.38
C GLN A 182 -15.25 4.67 17.85
N ASN A 183 -14.89 3.74 18.74
CA ASN A 183 -15.13 3.90 20.18
C ASN A 183 -13.84 3.94 21.02
N TYR A 184 -12.75 3.36 20.52
CA TYR A 184 -11.54 3.12 21.32
C TYR A 184 -10.28 3.70 20.70
N TYR A 185 -10.16 3.65 19.37
CA TYR A 185 -8.97 4.04 18.63
C TYR A 185 -8.48 5.44 19.02
N HIS A 186 -7.19 5.58 19.25
CA HIS A 186 -6.50 6.81 19.68
C HIS A 186 -7.12 7.49 20.92
N SER A 187 -7.67 6.72 21.83
CA SER A 187 -8.31 7.24 23.03
C SER A 187 -7.86 6.52 24.32
N GLN A 188 -8.16 7.12 25.45
CA GLN A 188 -7.92 6.54 26.77
C GLN A 188 -8.69 5.24 27.03
N TYR A 189 -9.61 4.88 26.14
CA TYR A 189 -10.42 3.66 26.24
C TYR A 189 -9.77 2.47 25.51
N ASP A 190 -8.67 2.70 24.79
CA ASP A 190 -7.83 1.62 24.26
C ASP A 190 -6.95 1.06 25.38
N ASN A 191 -7.52 0.18 26.19
CA ASN A 191 -6.90 -0.48 27.33
C ASN A 191 -7.26 -1.98 27.33
N GLN A 192 -6.77 -2.75 28.31
CA GLN A 192 -6.98 -4.19 28.38
C GLN A 192 -8.47 -4.65 28.41
N ASP A 193 -9.42 -3.76 28.66
CA ASP A 193 -10.85 -4.11 28.68
C ASP A 193 -11.39 -4.45 27.29
N VAL A 194 -10.67 -4.04 26.21
CA VAL A 194 -11.04 -4.36 24.84
C VAL A 194 -10.52 -5.74 24.39
N TYR A 195 -9.74 -6.44 25.21
CA TYR A 195 -9.14 -7.72 24.89
C TYR A 195 -10.17 -8.81 24.56
N GLN A 196 -9.97 -9.49 23.44
CA GLN A 196 -10.76 -10.65 23.00
C GLN A 196 -9.85 -11.86 22.82
N GLU A 197 -9.88 -12.79 23.75
CA GLU A 197 -8.97 -13.94 23.80
C GLU A 197 -9.01 -14.79 22.51
N ALA A 198 -10.19 -15.10 22.01
CA ALA A 198 -10.35 -15.93 20.81
C ALA A 198 -9.74 -15.26 19.56
N VAL A 199 -9.87 -13.94 19.45
CA VAL A 199 -9.31 -13.14 18.35
C VAL A 199 -7.78 -13.14 18.44
N TYR A 200 -7.26 -12.84 19.60
CA TYR A 200 -5.80 -12.77 19.79
C TYR A 200 -5.10 -14.11 19.63
N GLN A 201 -5.70 -15.19 20.12
CA GLN A 201 -5.19 -16.56 19.91
C GLN A 201 -5.22 -16.92 18.42
N PHE A 202 -6.29 -16.60 17.72
CA PHE A 202 -6.38 -16.84 16.28
C PHE A 202 -5.27 -16.12 15.51
N HIS A 203 -5.03 -14.84 15.79
CA HIS A 203 -3.97 -14.08 15.14
C HIS A 203 -2.58 -14.64 15.44
N HIS A 204 -2.29 -15.03 16.69
CA HIS A 204 -1.04 -15.72 17.03
C HIS A 204 -0.81 -16.98 16.18
N GLU A 205 -1.83 -17.83 16.06
CA GLU A 205 -1.73 -19.05 15.26
C GLU A 205 -1.63 -18.77 13.77
N CYS A 206 -2.43 -17.85 13.26
CA CYS A 206 -2.47 -17.46 11.86
C CYS A 206 -1.09 -16.98 11.42
N TYR A 207 -0.54 -15.98 12.11
CA TYR A 207 0.72 -15.40 11.72
C TYR A 207 1.93 -16.30 11.96
N LEU A 208 1.93 -17.11 13.02
CA LEU A 208 2.96 -18.12 13.19
C LEU A 208 2.97 -19.12 12.01
N LYS A 209 1.79 -19.59 11.58
CA LYS A 209 1.65 -20.48 10.42
C LYS A 209 2.06 -19.80 9.13
N LEU A 210 1.73 -18.53 8.94
CA LEU A 210 2.10 -17.74 7.76
C LEU A 210 3.62 -17.55 7.66
N ILE A 211 4.28 -17.21 8.78
CA ILE A 211 5.75 -17.13 8.84
C ILE A 211 6.38 -18.45 8.41
N MET A 212 5.89 -19.58 8.96
CA MET A 212 6.41 -20.91 8.62
C MET A 212 6.12 -21.31 7.18
N ALA A 213 5.00 -20.85 6.60
CA ALA A 213 4.67 -21.08 5.18
C ALA A 213 5.64 -20.32 4.26
N ILE A 214 5.90 -19.04 4.56
CA ILE A 214 6.84 -18.21 3.79
C ILE A 214 8.28 -18.74 3.94
N ASP A 215 8.70 -19.15 5.14
CA ASP A 215 10.05 -19.68 5.40
C ASP A 215 10.37 -20.94 4.59
N ARG A 216 9.35 -21.68 4.15
CA ARG A 216 9.49 -22.86 3.29
C ARG A 216 9.60 -22.57 1.80
N LEU A 217 9.52 -21.31 1.39
CA LEU A 217 9.61 -20.93 -0.01
C LEU A 217 11.07 -20.74 -0.44
N VAL A 218 11.38 -21.09 -1.68
CA VAL A 218 12.65 -20.81 -2.35
C VAL A 218 12.58 -19.49 -3.11
N LEU A 219 11.47 -19.30 -3.81
CA LEU A 219 11.18 -18.09 -4.57
C LEU A 219 10.02 -17.34 -3.92
N PRO A 220 10.10 -16.00 -3.83
CA PRO A 220 8.97 -15.18 -3.43
C PRO A 220 7.74 -15.50 -4.30
N PRO A 221 6.54 -15.73 -3.70
CA PRO A 221 5.36 -16.23 -4.42
C PRO A 221 4.62 -15.09 -5.14
N MET A 222 5.32 -14.40 -6.04
CA MET A 222 4.84 -13.19 -6.70
C MET A 222 4.05 -13.49 -7.97
N ASN A 223 2.76 -13.17 -7.96
CA ASN A 223 1.93 -13.13 -9.16
C ASN A 223 1.73 -11.69 -9.64
N PHE A 224 2.52 -11.27 -10.61
CA PHE A 224 2.40 -9.93 -11.21
C PHE A 224 1.13 -9.75 -12.06
N SER A 225 0.42 -10.83 -12.43
CA SER A 225 -0.83 -10.70 -13.17
C SER A 225 -1.89 -9.95 -12.37
N ASN A 226 -1.91 -10.12 -11.03
CA ASN A 226 -2.83 -9.42 -10.15
C ASN A 226 -2.68 -7.89 -10.24
N THR A 227 -1.44 -7.39 -10.22
CA THR A 227 -1.15 -5.96 -10.37
C THR A 227 -1.56 -5.44 -11.75
N MET A 228 -1.26 -6.20 -12.82
CA MET A 228 -1.60 -5.80 -14.18
C MET A 228 -3.11 -5.82 -14.43
N ASN A 229 -3.83 -6.80 -13.86
CA ASN A 229 -5.29 -6.83 -13.88
C ASN A 229 -5.88 -5.62 -13.16
N ALA A 230 -5.38 -5.28 -11.97
CA ALA A 230 -5.83 -4.10 -11.23
C ALA A 230 -5.61 -2.79 -12.01
N VAL A 231 -4.48 -2.65 -12.72
CA VAL A 231 -4.26 -1.50 -13.63
C VAL A 231 -5.30 -1.48 -14.75
N ALA A 232 -5.58 -2.62 -15.39
CA ALA A 232 -6.58 -2.70 -16.47
C ALA A 232 -7.99 -2.36 -15.97
N GLU A 233 -8.38 -2.90 -14.82
CA GLU A 233 -9.67 -2.62 -14.18
C GLU A 233 -9.80 -1.13 -13.83
N SER A 234 -8.77 -0.51 -13.27
CA SER A 234 -8.79 0.93 -12.94
C SER A 234 -9.00 1.82 -14.16
N ILE A 235 -8.52 1.41 -15.34
CA ILE A 235 -8.77 2.12 -16.61
C ILE A 235 -10.22 1.98 -17.03
N HIS A 236 -10.83 0.79 -16.88
CA HIS A 236 -12.24 0.54 -17.24
C HIS A 236 -13.19 1.26 -16.30
N GLU A 237 -12.99 1.17 -14.99
CA GLU A 237 -13.80 1.83 -13.97
C GLU A 237 -13.73 3.36 -14.06
N ASN A 238 -12.57 3.87 -14.46
CA ASN A 238 -12.28 5.29 -14.61
C ASN A 238 -12.44 5.78 -16.05
N ALA A 239 -13.15 5.05 -16.92
CA ALA A 239 -13.36 5.40 -18.31
C ALA A 239 -13.89 6.83 -18.47
N LEU A 240 -13.25 7.59 -19.35
CA LEU A 240 -13.61 8.97 -19.67
C LEU A 240 -14.45 9.04 -20.96
N SER A 241 -15.18 10.14 -21.14
CA SER A 241 -16.03 10.38 -22.30
C SER A 241 -15.24 10.54 -23.62
N PHE A 242 -13.94 10.71 -23.56
CA PHE A 242 -13.07 10.81 -24.75
C PHE A 242 -12.17 9.56 -24.88
N ALA A 243 -12.10 9.04 -26.09
CA ALA A 243 -11.20 7.93 -26.41
C ALA A 243 -9.78 8.44 -26.65
N ASP A 244 -8.79 7.83 -25.99
CA ASP A 244 -7.39 8.01 -26.31
C ASP A 244 -6.87 6.74 -27.01
N PRO A 245 -6.33 6.82 -28.25
CA PRO A 245 -5.76 5.66 -28.93
C PRO A 245 -4.67 4.93 -28.14
N GLU A 246 -3.87 5.66 -27.35
CA GLU A 246 -2.81 5.10 -26.50
C GLU A 246 -3.37 4.23 -25.39
N GLN A 247 -4.59 4.50 -24.89
CA GLN A 247 -5.27 3.67 -23.90
C GLN A 247 -5.55 2.26 -24.46
N ASN A 248 -5.98 2.15 -25.72
CA ASN A 248 -6.19 0.84 -26.36
C ASN A 248 -4.88 0.07 -26.57
N VAL A 249 -3.78 0.79 -26.80
CA VAL A 249 -2.44 0.18 -26.85
C VAL A 249 -2.06 -0.36 -25.46
N LEU A 250 -2.25 0.44 -24.43
CA LEU A 250 -1.98 0.04 -23.03
C LEU A 250 -2.76 -1.22 -22.64
N LEU A 251 -4.07 -1.26 -22.91
CA LEU A 251 -4.90 -2.42 -22.57
C LEU A 251 -4.45 -3.71 -23.28
N ARG A 252 -4.01 -3.62 -24.55
CA ARG A 252 -3.43 -4.79 -25.24
C ARG A 252 -2.09 -5.22 -24.64
N ASN A 253 -1.22 -4.27 -24.30
CA ASN A 253 0.05 -4.57 -23.66
C ASN A 253 -0.14 -5.21 -22.29
N LEU A 254 -1.14 -4.72 -21.52
CA LEU A 254 -1.51 -5.30 -20.23
C LEU A 254 -1.97 -6.76 -20.38
N GLN A 255 -2.82 -7.08 -21.37
CA GLN A 255 -3.25 -8.46 -21.59
C GLN A 255 -2.06 -9.38 -21.89
N THR A 256 -1.13 -8.95 -22.71
CA THR A 256 0.07 -9.76 -23.02
C THR A 256 0.94 -10.02 -21.79
N ILE A 257 1.14 -9.00 -20.94
CA ILE A 257 1.95 -9.15 -19.72
C ILE A 257 1.23 -9.98 -18.66
N ILE A 258 -0.10 -9.92 -18.56
CA ILE A 258 -0.91 -10.75 -17.67
C ILE A 258 -0.67 -12.22 -17.97
N ASP A 259 -0.83 -12.63 -19.23
CA ASP A 259 -0.65 -14.03 -19.68
C ASP A 259 0.78 -14.53 -19.37
N SER A 260 1.80 -13.68 -19.58
CA SER A 260 3.20 -13.99 -19.26
C SER A 260 3.43 -14.12 -17.75
N ALA A 261 2.86 -13.21 -16.96
CA ALA A 261 2.99 -13.20 -15.51
C ALA A 261 2.35 -14.42 -14.83
N GLU A 262 1.22 -14.89 -15.35
CA GLU A 262 0.57 -16.14 -14.89
C GLU A 262 1.47 -17.35 -15.12
N ASN A 263 2.08 -17.47 -16.31
CA ASN A 263 3.02 -18.56 -16.61
C ASN A 263 4.27 -18.51 -15.69
N ILE A 264 4.74 -17.33 -15.33
CA ILE A 264 5.86 -17.16 -14.38
C ILE A 264 5.43 -17.63 -12.99
N TYR A 265 4.24 -17.23 -12.53
CA TYR A 265 3.72 -17.62 -11.23
C TYR A 265 3.54 -19.14 -11.12
N ASP A 266 3.03 -19.79 -12.15
CA ASP A 266 2.92 -21.25 -12.20
C ASP A 266 4.28 -21.93 -12.04
N LYS A 267 5.32 -21.38 -12.68
CA LYS A 267 6.69 -21.88 -12.52
C LYS A 267 7.24 -21.68 -11.12
N ILE A 268 6.98 -20.50 -10.52
CA ILE A 268 7.35 -20.23 -9.11
C ILE A 268 6.69 -21.27 -8.19
N CYS A 269 5.41 -21.52 -8.37
CA CYS A 269 4.67 -22.52 -7.58
C CYS A 269 5.26 -23.94 -7.76
N GLN A 270 5.60 -24.35 -8.99
CA GLN A 270 6.24 -25.63 -9.27
C GLN A 270 7.59 -25.76 -8.57
N ILE A 271 8.45 -24.74 -8.65
CA ILE A 271 9.78 -24.72 -8.02
C ILE A 271 9.65 -24.79 -6.49
N ASN A 272 8.75 -24.02 -5.90
CA ASN A 272 8.50 -24.05 -4.47
C ASN A 272 7.94 -25.42 -4.02
N ALA A 273 7.07 -26.03 -4.80
CA ALA A 273 6.56 -27.38 -4.53
C ALA A 273 7.66 -28.46 -4.62
N GLU A 274 8.57 -28.37 -5.61
CA GLU A 274 9.72 -29.28 -5.73
C GLU A 274 10.63 -29.16 -4.50
N TYR A 275 10.99 -27.96 -4.09
CA TYR A 275 11.79 -27.75 -2.89
C TYR A 275 11.13 -28.32 -1.63
N ALA A 276 9.83 -28.24 -1.49
CA ALA A 276 9.09 -28.79 -0.34
C ALA A 276 9.23 -30.32 -0.21
N THR A 277 9.60 -31.03 -1.27
CA THR A 277 9.85 -32.49 -1.25
C THR A 277 11.25 -32.87 -0.76
N LEU A 278 12.17 -31.90 -0.70
CA LEU A 278 13.55 -32.16 -0.32
C LEU A 278 13.67 -32.31 1.21
N SER A 279 14.26 -33.39 1.67
CA SER A 279 14.51 -33.66 3.10
C SER A 279 15.98 -33.48 3.51
N ASP A 280 16.90 -33.63 2.57
CA ASP A 280 18.34 -33.50 2.79
C ASP A 280 18.76 -32.02 2.85
N SER A 281 19.53 -31.63 3.88
CA SER A 281 19.95 -30.24 4.13
C SER A 281 20.84 -29.71 3.01
N ASP A 282 21.81 -30.49 2.54
CA ASP A 282 22.73 -30.04 1.51
C ASP A 282 22.03 -29.89 0.16
N ALA A 283 21.09 -30.82 -0.14
CA ALA A 283 20.24 -30.71 -1.32
C ALA A 283 19.35 -29.48 -1.29
N ARG A 284 18.80 -29.12 -0.12
CA ARG A 284 17.97 -27.90 0.07
C ARG A 284 18.80 -26.65 -0.14
N ILE A 285 19.98 -26.55 0.45
CA ILE A 285 20.89 -25.41 0.25
C ILE A 285 21.30 -25.26 -1.21
N ALA A 286 21.70 -26.37 -1.85
CA ALA A 286 22.06 -26.36 -3.27
C ALA A 286 20.89 -25.93 -4.18
N PHE A 287 19.67 -26.37 -3.84
CA PHE A 287 18.47 -25.97 -4.56
C PHE A 287 18.18 -24.47 -4.43
N ARG A 288 18.34 -23.89 -3.23
CA ARG A 288 18.19 -22.45 -3.01
C ARG A 288 19.23 -21.64 -3.80
N HIS A 289 20.49 -22.04 -3.78
CA HIS A 289 21.54 -21.38 -4.57
C HIS A 289 21.25 -21.39 -6.07
N LYS A 290 20.68 -22.48 -6.57
CA LYS A 290 20.25 -22.58 -7.99
C LYS A 290 19.28 -21.46 -8.38
N TRP A 291 18.34 -21.10 -7.47
CA TRP A 291 17.27 -20.15 -7.74
C TRP A 291 17.50 -18.76 -7.16
N GLU A 292 18.61 -18.51 -6.48
CA GLU A 292 18.91 -17.25 -5.80
C GLU A 292 18.80 -16.03 -6.75
N TYR A 293 19.38 -16.14 -7.95
CA TYR A 293 19.33 -15.06 -8.94
C TYR A 293 17.89 -14.75 -9.38
N ALA A 294 17.07 -15.75 -9.60
CA ALA A 294 15.66 -15.56 -9.97
C ALA A 294 14.87 -14.86 -8.84
N GLY A 295 15.13 -15.23 -7.59
CA GLY A 295 14.54 -14.58 -6.43
C GLY A 295 14.91 -13.08 -6.33
N LEU A 296 16.18 -12.74 -6.57
CA LEU A 296 16.64 -11.35 -6.62
C LEU A 296 15.97 -10.54 -7.75
N GLU A 297 15.85 -11.12 -8.95
CA GLU A 297 15.18 -10.44 -10.07
C GLU A 297 13.66 -10.27 -9.83
N LEU A 298 13.01 -11.21 -9.14
CA LEU A 298 11.61 -11.04 -8.70
C LEU A 298 11.46 -9.84 -7.76
N LEU A 299 12.27 -9.73 -6.71
CA LEU A 299 12.24 -8.61 -5.76
C LEU A 299 12.56 -7.27 -6.46
N LYS A 300 13.52 -7.26 -7.37
CA LYS A 300 13.87 -6.08 -8.16
C LYS A 300 12.72 -5.66 -9.09
N THR A 301 12.03 -6.63 -9.71
CA THR A 301 10.87 -6.37 -10.57
C THR A 301 9.71 -5.83 -9.73
N PHE A 302 9.46 -6.40 -8.56
CA PHE A 302 8.48 -5.90 -7.60
C PHE A 302 8.75 -4.44 -7.22
N ARG A 303 9.98 -4.11 -6.83
CA ARG A 303 10.36 -2.73 -6.54
C ARG A 303 10.07 -1.78 -7.71
N LYS A 304 10.39 -2.22 -8.96
CA LYS A 304 10.11 -1.42 -10.15
C LYS A 304 8.61 -1.27 -10.42
N ALA A 305 7.81 -2.29 -10.13
CA ALA A 305 6.35 -2.17 -10.19
C ALA A 305 5.84 -1.11 -9.20
N GLN A 306 6.32 -1.12 -7.94
CA GLN A 306 5.99 -0.09 -6.96
C GLN A 306 6.41 1.32 -7.41
N ASP A 307 7.63 1.48 -7.95
CA ASP A 307 8.13 2.77 -8.46
C ASP A 307 7.29 3.30 -9.63
N TYR A 308 6.85 2.41 -10.53
CA TYR A 308 6.14 2.80 -11.75
C TYR A 308 4.65 2.96 -11.55
N LEU A 309 4.02 2.11 -10.75
CA LEU A 309 2.56 1.99 -10.73
C LEU A 309 1.90 2.62 -9.52
N VAL A 310 2.58 2.68 -8.35
CA VAL A 310 1.98 3.24 -7.13
C VAL A 310 2.06 4.76 -7.13
N ARG A 311 0.91 5.39 -7.00
CA ARG A 311 0.74 6.83 -6.77
C ARG A 311 -0.17 7.04 -5.57
N LEU A 312 -0.26 8.30 -5.11
CA LEU A 312 -1.13 8.72 -4.02
C LEU A 312 -2.01 9.88 -4.49
N ASN A 313 -3.24 9.87 -4.05
CA ASN A 313 -4.09 11.05 -4.17
C ASN A 313 -3.93 11.97 -2.93
N TRP A 314 -4.69 13.07 -2.88
CA TRP A 314 -4.65 14.00 -1.75
C TRP A 314 -5.24 13.45 -0.45
N GLN A 315 -6.00 12.37 -0.50
CA GLN A 315 -6.57 11.65 0.63
C GLN A 315 -5.71 10.44 1.05
N ASP A 316 -4.49 10.35 0.50
CA ASP A 316 -3.51 9.30 0.76
C ASP A 316 -3.94 7.88 0.36
N GLU A 317 -4.98 7.77 -0.47
CA GLU A 317 -5.36 6.49 -1.10
C GLU A 317 -4.30 6.08 -2.12
N VAL A 318 -4.00 4.79 -2.14
CA VAL A 318 -3.11 4.19 -3.13
C VAL A 318 -3.83 4.05 -4.45
N ILE A 319 -3.29 4.65 -5.50
CA ILE A 319 -3.89 4.72 -6.83
C ILE A 319 -2.85 4.43 -7.93
N PHE A 320 -3.32 4.17 -9.15
CA PHE A 320 -2.48 4.12 -10.34
C PHE A 320 -2.31 5.52 -10.96
N PRO A 321 -1.26 5.74 -11.79
CA PRO A 321 -0.89 7.08 -12.27
C PRO A 321 -2.02 7.89 -12.91
N GLN A 322 -2.88 7.27 -13.71
CA GLN A 322 -3.96 7.95 -14.46
C GLN A 322 -5.19 8.30 -13.61
N GLU A 323 -5.32 7.72 -12.41
CA GLU A 323 -6.57 7.81 -11.65
C GLU A 323 -6.82 9.18 -11.05
N ALA A 324 -5.77 9.87 -10.57
CA ALA A 324 -5.92 11.23 -10.05
C ALA A 324 -6.50 12.16 -11.12
N ALA A 325 -5.88 12.19 -12.30
CA ALA A 325 -6.36 13.03 -13.40
C ALA A 325 -7.77 12.63 -13.86
N SER A 326 -8.09 11.33 -13.93
CA SER A 326 -9.42 10.87 -14.34
C SER A 326 -10.52 11.25 -13.32
N LYS A 327 -10.24 11.12 -12.02
CA LYS A 327 -11.15 11.57 -10.94
C LYS A 327 -11.37 13.09 -11.03
N ASN A 328 -10.30 13.87 -11.21
CA ASN A 328 -10.37 15.33 -11.36
C ASN A 328 -11.18 15.74 -12.60
N ILE A 329 -10.95 15.11 -13.76
CA ILE A 329 -11.70 15.39 -15.01
C ILE A 329 -13.19 15.21 -14.77
N ARG A 330 -13.63 14.10 -14.18
CA ARG A 330 -15.06 13.84 -13.92
C ARG A 330 -15.69 14.88 -13.02
N GLN A 331 -15.00 15.35 -11.99
CA GLN A 331 -15.51 16.38 -11.10
C GLN A 331 -15.55 17.76 -11.78
N LEU A 332 -14.53 18.11 -12.54
CA LEU A 332 -14.49 19.36 -13.32
C LEU A 332 -15.58 19.40 -14.41
N GLU A 333 -15.86 18.29 -15.09
CA GLU A 333 -16.96 18.19 -16.07
C GLU A 333 -18.34 18.36 -15.38
N LYS A 334 -18.54 17.76 -14.19
CA LYS A 334 -19.76 17.99 -13.38
C LYS A 334 -19.90 19.45 -12.96
N ALA A 335 -18.82 20.06 -12.48
CA ALA A 335 -18.81 21.48 -12.09
C ALA A 335 -19.13 22.41 -13.27
N SER A 336 -18.49 22.19 -14.42
CA SER A 336 -18.73 22.99 -15.64
C SER A 336 -20.17 22.88 -16.12
N ARG A 337 -20.76 21.68 -16.11
CA ARG A 337 -22.18 21.47 -16.45
C ARG A 337 -23.08 22.22 -15.48
N ALA A 338 -22.86 22.06 -14.17
CA ALA A 338 -23.67 22.74 -13.16
C ALA A 338 -23.62 24.27 -13.31
N LEU A 339 -22.44 24.85 -13.60
CA LEU A 339 -22.34 26.29 -13.86
C LEU A 339 -23.05 26.74 -15.14
N SER A 340 -23.01 25.95 -16.21
CA SER A 340 -23.72 26.28 -17.44
C SER A 340 -25.26 26.27 -17.25
N GLU A 341 -25.74 25.55 -16.26
CA GLU A 341 -27.14 25.49 -15.81
C GLU A 341 -27.46 26.54 -14.72
N GLY A 342 -26.49 27.37 -14.33
CA GLY A 342 -26.65 28.38 -13.27
C GLY A 342 -26.66 27.79 -11.84
N ASN A 343 -26.31 26.51 -11.66
CA ASN A 343 -26.33 25.83 -10.37
C ASN A 343 -24.95 25.89 -9.69
N ILE A 344 -24.69 26.98 -8.98
CA ILE A 344 -23.41 27.19 -8.26
C ILE A 344 -23.22 26.19 -7.13
N THR A 345 -24.29 25.80 -6.42
CA THR A 345 -24.20 24.88 -5.29
C THR A 345 -23.66 23.50 -5.71
N ASP A 346 -24.17 22.94 -6.78
CA ASP A 346 -23.71 21.64 -7.25
C ASP A 346 -22.32 21.73 -7.92
N ALA A 347 -21.98 22.87 -8.52
CA ALA A 347 -20.64 23.14 -9.00
C ALA A 347 -19.63 23.11 -7.83
N LEU A 348 -19.91 23.82 -6.74
CA LEU A 348 -19.05 23.83 -5.55
C LEU A 348 -18.88 22.42 -4.94
N LYS A 349 -19.96 21.64 -4.82
CA LYS A 349 -19.88 20.25 -4.34
C LYS A 349 -18.95 19.37 -5.19
N ALA A 350 -18.92 19.58 -6.49
CA ALA A 350 -18.03 18.87 -7.39
C ALA A 350 -16.59 19.35 -7.24
N LEU A 351 -16.36 20.67 -7.14
CA LEU A 351 -15.03 21.25 -6.97
C LEU A 351 -14.37 20.84 -5.65
N TYR A 352 -15.13 20.68 -4.57
CA TYR A 352 -14.61 20.20 -3.27
C TYR A 352 -14.05 18.76 -3.32
N ARG A 353 -14.36 18.00 -4.37
CA ARG A 353 -13.87 16.64 -4.60
C ARG A 353 -12.66 16.58 -5.54
N VAL A 354 -12.14 17.72 -5.95
CA VAL A 354 -10.90 17.83 -6.72
C VAL A 354 -9.78 18.12 -5.75
N ASP A 355 -8.87 17.19 -5.57
CA ASP A 355 -7.74 17.29 -4.63
C ASP A 355 -8.18 17.82 -3.24
N ASN A 356 -7.42 18.71 -2.63
CA ASN A 356 -7.72 19.34 -1.33
C ASN A 356 -8.62 20.60 -1.44
N ASN A 357 -9.37 20.77 -2.52
CA ASN A 357 -10.13 22.00 -2.72
C ASN A 357 -11.32 22.17 -1.75
N MET A 358 -11.70 21.14 -0.98
CA MET A 358 -12.61 21.34 0.14
C MET A 358 -12.04 22.29 1.21
N TYR A 359 -10.72 22.35 1.38
CA TYR A 359 -10.08 23.32 2.28
C TYR A 359 -10.26 24.76 1.82
N ALA A 360 -10.43 25.02 0.50
CA ALA A 360 -10.80 26.33 -0.01
C ALA A 360 -12.17 26.81 0.49
N PHE A 361 -13.05 25.91 0.92
CA PHE A 361 -14.31 26.25 1.58
C PHE A 361 -14.14 26.55 3.06
N LEU A 362 -13.26 25.80 3.74
CA LEU A 362 -13.15 25.80 5.21
C LEU A 362 -12.18 26.86 5.72
N PHE A 363 -11.13 27.19 4.96
CA PHE A 363 -10.01 27.97 5.43
C PHE A 363 -9.75 29.19 4.54
N ASP A 364 -8.96 30.13 5.05
CA ASP A 364 -8.42 31.24 4.25
C ASP A 364 -7.32 30.79 3.28
N GLU A 365 -6.86 31.71 2.45
CA GLU A 365 -5.89 31.41 1.38
C GLU A 365 -4.52 31.00 1.93
N GLU A 366 -4.09 31.57 3.06
CA GLU A 366 -2.81 31.25 3.68
C GLU A 366 -2.79 29.83 4.22
N VAL A 367 -3.84 29.43 4.92
CA VAL A 367 -4.00 28.06 5.45
C VAL A 367 -4.14 27.05 4.30
N TYR A 368 -4.95 27.37 3.29
CA TYR A 368 -5.07 26.52 2.10
C TYR A 368 -3.72 26.31 1.41
N TYR A 369 -2.94 27.39 1.20
CA TYR A 369 -1.61 27.33 0.62
C TYR A 369 -0.67 26.44 1.45
N HIS A 370 -0.73 26.53 2.78
CA HIS A 370 0.09 25.73 3.66
C HIS A 370 -0.21 24.23 3.51
N PHE A 371 -1.49 23.83 3.47
CA PHE A 371 -1.91 22.43 3.32
C PHE A 371 -1.81 21.88 1.89
N THR A 372 -1.44 22.68 0.92
CA THR A 372 -1.33 22.26 -0.49
C THR A 372 0.04 22.63 -1.07
N GLU A 373 0.19 23.79 -1.63
CA GLU A 373 1.39 24.23 -2.37
C GLU A 373 2.67 24.16 -1.53
N TYR A 374 2.60 24.63 -0.28
CA TYR A 374 3.77 24.62 0.60
C TYR A 374 4.25 23.20 0.88
N ILE A 375 3.34 22.28 1.17
CA ILE A 375 3.66 20.89 1.43
C ILE A 375 4.26 20.22 0.20
N LEU A 376 3.68 20.42 -0.99
CA LEU A 376 4.20 19.82 -2.24
C LEU A 376 5.62 20.29 -2.60
N HIS A 377 6.01 21.48 -2.16
CA HIS A 377 7.34 22.04 -2.41
C HIS A 377 8.38 21.69 -1.34
N GLN A 378 8.02 20.86 -0.34
CA GLN A 378 8.96 20.41 0.66
C GLN A 378 10.06 19.52 0.06
N PRO A 379 11.25 19.44 0.69
CA PRO A 379 12.27 18.48 0.31
C PRO A 379 11.78 17.03 0.37
N LYS A 380 12.34 16.16 -0.46
CA LYS A 380 11.95 14.73 -0.55
C LYS A 380 11.96 13.99 0.78
N ASP A 381 12.90 14.33 1.65
CA ASP A 381 13.02 13.73 2.98
C ASP A 381 11.90 14.13 3.95
N ARG A 382 11.18 15.21 3.66
CA ARG A 382 9.96 15.60 4.36
C ARG A 382 8.69 15.10 3.66
N LEU A 383 8.72 14.99 2.33
CA LEU A 383 7.61 14.44 1.56
C LEU A 383 7.48 12.91 1.71
N MET A 384 8.55 12.23 2.18
CA MET A 384 8.55 10.78 2.40
C MET A 384 7.89 10.02 1.24
N TRP A 385 6.79 9.32 1.49
CA TRP A 385 6.06 8.53 0.49
C TRP A 385 5.48 9.37 -0.65
N GLY A 386 5.11 10.61 -0.38
CA GLY A 386 4.54 11.53 -1.38
C GLY A 386 5.55 12.03 -2.41
N ALA A 387 6.86 11.86 -2.16
CA ALA A 387 7.90 12.36 -3.05
C ALA A 387 7.82 11.74 -4.45
N GLY A 388 7.25 12.48 -5.41
CA GLY A 388 7.03 12.05 -6.79
C GLY A 388 5.86 11.05 -6.96
N ARG A 389 5.02 10.86 -5.94
CA ARG A 389 3.83 10.02 -6.00
C ARG A 389 2.53 10.82 -6.02
N ILE A 390 2.46 11.98 -5.37
CA ILE A 390 1.33 12.91 -5.49
C ILE A 390 1.60 13.80 -6.71
N MET A 391 0.70 13.75 -7.69
CA MET A 391 0.87 14.42 -8.98
C MET A 391 -0.42 15.16 -9.37
N HIS A 392 -0.27 16.10 -10.31
CA HIS A 392 -1.39 16.74 -11.01
C HIS A 392 -2.31 17.56 -10.11
N HIS A 393 -1.79 18.14 -9.03
CA HIS A 393 -2.55 19.03 -8.17
C HIS A 393 -3.19 20.17 -8.95
N GLU A 394 -4.46 20.44 -8.67
CA GLU A 394 -5.23 21.51 -9.30
C GLU A 394 -5.72 22.49 -8.22
N ASN A 395 -5.08 23.65 -8.13
CA ASN A 395 -5.50 24.69 -7.21
C ASN A 395 -6.72 25.45 -7.73
N LEU A 396 -7.86 25.24 -7.08
CA LEU A 396 -9.15 25.87 -7.41
C LEU A 396 -9.60 26.90 -6.35
N TYR A 397 -8.73 27.28 -5.40
CA TYR A 397 -9.09 28.20 -4.30
C TYR A 397 -9.82 29.44 -4.81
N GLY A 398 -9.19 30.18 -5.73
CA GLY A 398 -9.76 31.42 -6.24
C GLY A 398 -11.07 31.25 -7.03
N ILE A 399 -11.33 30.06 -7.62
CA ILE A 399 -12.61 29.78 -8.27
C ILE A 399 -13.66 29.52 -7.20
N VAL A 400 -13.35 28.71 -6.20
CA VAL A 400 -14.26 28.37 -5.10
C VAL A 400 -14.70 29.65 -4.35
N GLN A 401 -13.77 30.53 -4.00
CA GLN A 401 -14.09 31.79 -3.30
C GLN A 401 -14.98 32.71 -4.14
N LYS A 402 -14.71 32.84 -5.44
CA LYS A 402 -15.57 33.63 -6.33
C LYS A 402 -16.97 33.05 -6.47
N LEU A 403 -17.09 31.73 -6.61
CA LEU A 403 -18.41 31.09 -6.69
C LEU A 403 -19.20 31.26 -5.39
N LYS A 404 -18.55 31.22 -4.22
CA LYS A 404 -19.20 31.54 -2.94
C LYS A 404 -19.77 32.95 -2.93
N GLN A 405 -19.00 33.95 -3.40
CA GLN A 405 -19.49 35.33 -3.52
C GLN A 405 -20.68 35.46 -4.49
N ARG A 406 -20.59 34.77 -5.65
CA ARG A 406 -21.66 34.76 -6.66
C ARG A 406 -22.98 34.16 -6.16
N MET A 407 -22.96 33.29 -5.15
CA MET A 407 -24.19 32.74 -4.56
C MET A 407 -25.08 33.80 -3.94
N GLU A 408 -24.52 34.96 -3.53
CA GLU A 408 -25.26 36.06 -2.92
C GLU A 408 -25.87 37.01 -3.99
N GLU A 409 -25.51 36.85 -5.25
CA GLU A 409 -25.99 37.67 -6.36
C GLU A 409 -27.32 37.11 -6.92
N LYS A 410 -28.26 38.02 -7.30
CA LYS A 410 -29.53 37.61 -7.90
C LYS A 410 -29.39 37.01 -9.31
N THR A 411 -28.42 37.52 -10.08
CA THR A 411 -28.11 37.14 -11.46
C THR A 411 -26.59 37.10 -11.64
N PRO A 412 -25.94 36.04 -11.21
CA PRO A 412 -24.47 35.98 -11.28
C PRO A 412 -23.98 35.80 -12.72
N GLU A 413 -23.00 36.59 -13.12
CA GLU A 413 -22.22 36.35 -14.33
C GLU A 413 -21.18 35.27 -14.07
N LEU A 414 -21.26 34.13 -14.73
CA LEU A 414 -20.41 32.95 -14.48
C LEU A 414 -19.38 32.67 -15.58
N ASP A 415 -19.33 33.47 -16.62
CA ASP A 415 -18.47 33.25 -17.80
C ASP A 415 -16.98 33.19 -17.45
N SER A 416 -16.54 33.98 -16.47
CA SER A 416 -15.13 34.00 -16.07
C SER A 416 -14.74 32.71 -15.33
N GLU A 417 -15.61 32.22 -14.47
CA GLU A 417 -15.45 31.01 -13.70
C GLU A 417 -15.52 29.77 -14.62
N ILE A 418 -16.46 29.74 -15.56
CA ILE A 418 -16.56 28.69 -16.57
C ILE A 418 -15.27 28.59 -17.39
N ARG A 419 -14.76 29.71 -17.92
CA ARG A 419 -13.48 29.70 -18.68
C ARG A 419 -12.30 29.18 -17.87
N ARG A 420 -12.24 29.49 -16.57
CA ARG A 420 -11.18 29.00 -15.67
C ARG A 420 -11.32 27.49 -15.44
N LEU A 421 -12.54 26.97 -15.25
CA LEU A 421 -12.78 25.52 -15.14
C LEU A 421 -12.45 24.79 -16.43
N GLU A 422 -12.78 25.34 -17.59
CA GLU A 422 -12.38 24.75 -18.88
C GLU A 422 -10.86 24.70 -19.04
N ALA A 423 -10.13 25.68 -18.53
CA ALA A 423 -8.67 25.67 -18.55
C ALA A 423 -8.11 24.57 -17.62
N ALA A 424 -8.66 24.41 -16.41
CA ALA A 424 -8.30 23.34 -15.49
C ALA A 424 -8.62 21.95 -16.12
N LEU A 425 -9.79 21.82 -16.73
CA LEU A 425 -10.18 20.59 -17.41
C LEU A 425 -9.22 20.23 -18.58
N ARG A 426 -8.79 21.22 -19.35
CA ARG A 426 -7.79 20.98 -20.41
C ARG A 426 -6.44 20.52 -19.85
N ARG A 427 -5.98 21.07 -18.72
CA ARG A 427 -4.74 20.63 -18.04
C ARG A 427 -4.88 19.17 -17.58
N GLN A 428 -5.95 18.84 -16.86
CA GLN A 428 -6.17 17.48 -16.37
C GLN A 428 -6.29 16.46 -17.51
N LYS A 429 -6.94 16.82 -18.63
CA LYS A 429 -6.97 15.97 -19.84
C LYS A 429 -5.59 15.78 -20.47
N ALA A 430 -4.72 16.77 -20.41
CA ALA A 430 -3.33 16.62 -20.86
C ALA A 430 -2.55 15.69 -19.92
N TYR A 431 -2.67 15.86 -18.61
CA TYR A 431 -2.05 14.99 -17.63
C TYR A 431 -2.48 13.52 -17.79
N TYR A 432 -3.78 13.26 -17.94
CA TYR A 432 -4.28 11.92 -18.20
C TYR A 432 -3.62 11.25 -19.41
N LYS A 433 -3.48 11.98 -20.50
CA LYS A 433 -2.80 11.46 -21.71
C LYS A 433 -1.33 11.16 -21.47
N ASP A 434 -0.65 12.01 -20.72
CA ASP A 434 0.76 11.80 -20.38
C ASP A 434 0.92 10.61 -19.43
N ASP A 435 -0.01 10.41 -18.49
CA ASP A 435 -0.05 9.24 -17.60
C ASP A 435 -0.28 7.93 -18.36
N ILE A 436 -1.18 7.91 -19.34
CA ILE A 436 -1.39 6.74 -20.21
C ILE A 436 -0.12 6.40 -21.00
N ARG A 437 0.60 7.39 -21.54
CA ARG A 437 1.89 7.16 -22.22
C ARG A 437 2.96 6.67 -21.26
N TYR A 438 3.01 7.25 -20.05
CA TYR A 438 3.90 6.81 -18.99
C TYR A 438 3.63 5.35 -18.60
N LEU A 439 2.37 4.96 -18.43
CA LEU A 439 1.97 3.58 -18.14
C LEU A 439 2.36 2.63 -19.26
N ASN A 440 2.13 2.99 -20.55
CA ASN A 440 2.59 2.18 -21.67
C ASN A 440 4.09 1.91 -21.61
N THR A 441 4.88 2.95 -21.34
CA THR A 441 6.33 2.83 -21.21
C THR A 441 6.72 1.95 -20.03
N SER A 442 6.04 2.09 -18.91
CA SER A 442 6.31 1.37 -17.66
C SER A 442 5.95 -0.11 -17.78
N VAL A 443 4.78 -0.42 -18.34
CA VAL A 443 4.31 -1.78 -18.62
C VAL A 443 5.29 -2.51 -19.56
N ASN A 444 5.75 -1.86 -20.63
CA ASN A 444 6.74 -2.46 -21.54
C ASN A 444 8.08 -2.76 -20.83
N LYS A 445 8.52 -1.90 -19.92
CA LYS A 445 9.74 -2.16 -19.11
C LYS A 445 9.54 -3.34 -18.17
N LEU A 446 8.39 -3.42 -17.50
CA LEU A 446 8.05 -4.54 -16.62
C LEU A 446 7.93 -5.85 -17.42
N SER A 447 7.33 -5.82 -18.61
CA SER A 447 7.27 -6.98 -19.51
C SER A 447 8.67 -7.51 -19.82
N ALA A 448 9.60 -6.64 -20.20
CA ALA A 448 10.98 -7.06 -20.49
C ALA A 448 11.70 -7.66 -19.25
N MET A 449 11.38 -7.17 -18.04
CA MET A 449 11.92 -7.75 -16.80
C MET A 449 11.31 -9.14 -16.53
N LEU A 450 10.02 -9.30 -16.73
CA LEU A 450 9.33 -10.59 -16.59
C LEU A 450 9.81 -11.61 -17.62
N ASP A 451 10.01 -11.20 -18.87
CA ASP A 451 10.60 -12.07 -19.91
C ASP A 451 11.99 -12.58 -19.52
N ASN A 452 12.82 -11.72 -18.92
CA ASN A 452 14.12 -12.13 -18.39
C ASN A 452 13.99 -13.15 -17.25
N ILE A 453 13.04 -12.95 -16.33
CA ILE A 453 12.75 -13.90 -15.24
C ILE A 453 12.30 -15.23 -15.85
N TYR A 454 11.35 -15.22 -16.79
CA TYR A 454 10.83 -16.43 -17.42
C TYR A 454 11.93 -17.25 -18.09
N ASN A 455 12.81 -16.60 -18.84
CA ASN A 455 13.95 -17.26 -19.47
C ASN A 455 14.90 -17.88 -18.44
N ASN A 456 15.14 -17.22 -17.31
CA ASN A 456 15.93 -17.76 -16.20
C ASN A 456 15.26 -18.98 -15.56
N LEU A 457 13.94 -18.96 -15.38
CA LEU A 457 13.18 -20.08 -14.81
C LEU A 457 13.13 -21.31 -15.75
N LEU A 458 13.34 -21.13 -17.07
CA LEU A 458 13.39 -22.21 -18.06
C LEU A 458 14.79 -22.75 -18.29
N SER A 459 15.85 -22.02 -17.93
CA SER A 459 17.24 -22.38 -18.27
C SER A 459 17.82 -23.48 -17.36
N PHE A 460 17.07 -23.97 -16.40
CA PHE A 460 17.45 -25.00 -15.42
C PHE A 460 16.44 -26.16 -15.37
#